data_4adc8d9005e0016367cd836b5b86fb6b
#
_entry.id   4adc8d9005e0016367cd836b5b86fb6b
#
_cell.length_a   1.000
_cell.length_b   1.000
_cell.length_c   1.000
_cell.angle_alpha   90.00
_cell.angle_beta   90.00
_cell.angle_gamma   90.00
#
_symmetry.space_group_name_H-M   'P 1'
#
loop_
_entity.id
_entity.type
_entity.pdbx_description
1 polymer ?
#
loop_
_entity_poly.entity_id
_entity_poly.type
_entity_poly.pdbx_seq_one_letter_code
_entity_poly.pdbx_strand_id
1 'polypeptide(L)'
;MATQRWESCIYTAEEERDFLVNYLGPTMHREGLRDKKIILWDHNRDLIFQRAQTYFKDPAVQKYAWGIGFHWYEDWSGGTPMYENIKRVHEAWPD
;
A
#
# COMPACT_ATOMS: atom_id res chain seq x y z
N MET A 1 -3.51 11.79 1.74
CA MET A 1 -4.31 11.43 0.57
C MET A 1 -5.07 12.64 0.08
N ALA A 2 -5.16 12.80 -1.25
CA ALA A 2 -5.92 13.90 -1.83
C ALA A 2 -7.41 13.83 -1.46
N THR A 3 -8.10 14.94 -1.57
CA THR A 3 -9.54 15.05 -1.31
C THR A 3 -10.32 14.04 -2.14
N GLN A 4 -11.03 13.16 -1.50
CA GLN A 4 -11.85 12.16 -2.16
C GLN A 4 -13.14 12.80 -2.68
N ARG A 5 -13.58 12.39 -3.85
CA ARG A 5 -14.84 12.85 -4.47
C ARG A 5 -15.96 11.81 -4.41
N TRP A 6 -15.68 10.66 -3.87
CA TRP A 6 -16.59 9.53 -3.70
C TRP A 6 -16.48 8.95 -2.30
N GLU A 7 -17.41 8.09 -1.94
CA GLU A 7 -17.43 7.41 -0.67
C GLU A 7 -16.17 6.55 -0.50
N SER A 8 -15.41 6.81 0.55
CA SER A 8 -14.16 6.11 0.81
C SER A 8 -13.72 6.33 2.25
N CYS A 9 -12.90 5.40 2.74
CA CYS A 9 -12.19 5.57 4.01
C CYS A 9 -10.88 6.29 3.78
N ILE A 10 -10.57 7.28 4.62
CA ILE A 10 -9.31 7.98 4.59
C ILE A 10 -8.40 7.40 5.67
N TYR A 11 -7.27 6.84 5.23
CA TYR A 11 -6.21 6.36 6.11
C TYR A 11 -4.91 7.11 5.80
N THR A 12 -4.19 7.52 6.82
CA THR A 12 -2.77 7.85 6.67
C THR A 12 -1.98 6.57 6.39
N ALA A 13 -0.75 6.71 5.91
CA ALA A 13 0.11 5.55 5.69
C ALA A 13 0.40 4.80 6.99
N GLU A 14 0.57 5.55 8.07
CA GLU A 14 0.81 5.02 9.42
C GLU A 14 -0.41 4.26 9.95
N GLU A 15 -1.61 4.81 9.78
CA GLU A 15 -2.85 4.14 10.21
C GLU A 15 -3.09 2.85 9.44
N GLU A 16 -2.87 2.83 8.13
CA GLU A 16 -2.98 1.63 7.30
C GLU A 16 -1.96 0.57 7.73
N ARG A 17 -0.69 0.96 7.93
CA ARG A 17 0.35 0.07 8.46
C ARG A 17 -0.04 -0.50 9.81
N ASP A 18 -0.47 0.34 10.74
CA ASP A 18 -0.78 -0.06 12.11
C ASP A 18 -2.02 -0.97 12.15
N PHE A 19 -3.02 -0.71 11.31
CA PHE A 19 -4.16 -1.60 11.12
C PHE A 19 -3.73 -2.98 10.63
N LEU A 20 -2.85 -3.05 9.63
CA LEU A 20 -2.33 -4.33 9.15
C LEU A 20 -1.58 -5.09 10.24
N VAL A 21 -0.64 -4.43 10.91
CA VAL A 21 0.28 -5.08 11.84
C VAL A 21 -0.40 -5.48 13.15
N ASN A 22 -1.29 -4.65 13.66
CA ASN A 22 -1.88 -4.84 14.99
C ASN A 22 -3.23 -5.57 14.96
N TYR A 23 -3.94 -5.56 13.83
CA TYR A 23 -5.30 -6.10 13.75
C TYR A 23 -5.49 -7.09 12.61
N LEU A 24 -5.40 -6.65 11.36
CA LEU A 24 -5.76 -7.49 10.21
C LEU A 24 -4.84 -8.71 10.07
N GLY A 25 -3.54 -8.50 10.05
CA GLY A 25 -2.56 -9.57 9.88
C GLY A 25 -2.65 -10.63 10.97
N PRO A 26 -2.58 -10.25 12.27
CA PRO A 26 -2.74 -11.20 13.37
C PRO A 26 -4.08 -11.94 13.33
N THR A 27 -5.17 -11.26 13.00
CA THR A 27 -6.50 -11.86 12.91
C THR A 27 -6.54 -12.90 11.79
N MET A 28 -6.08 -12.57 10.60
CA MET A 28 -6.03 -13.51 9.47
C MET A 28 -5.18 -14.75 9.80
N HIS A 29 -4.02 -14.55 10.43
CA HIS A 29 -3.16 -15.66 10.83
C HIS A 29 -3.84 -16.57 11.87
N ARG A 30 -4.50 -15.99 12.87
CA ARG A 30 -5.24 -16.74 13.89
C ARG A 30 -6.41 -17.54 13.31
N GLU A 31 -7.09 -16.97 12.33
CA GLU A 31 -8.25 -17.61 11.68
C GLU A 31 -7.88 -18.57 10.54
N GLY A 32 -6.60 -18.91 10.40
CA GLY A 32 -6.15 -19.90 9.41
C GLY A 32 -6.03 -19.35 7.98
N LEU A 33 -5.95 -18.04 7.80
CA LEU A 33 -5.91 -17.37 6.49
C LEU A 33 -4.52 -16.89 6.11
N ARG A 34 -3.47 -17.54 6.59
CA ARG A 34 -2.06 -17.17 6.29
C ARG A 34 -1.71 -17.25 4.82
N ASP A 35 -2.38 -18.10 4.08
CA ASP A 35 -2.16 -18.30 2.64
C ASP A 35 -2.75 -17.18 1.78
N LYS A 36 -3.55 -16.29 2.39
CA LYS A 36 -4.16 -15.17 1.67
C LYS A 36 -3.17 -14.03 1.51
N LYS A 37 -3.11 -13.50 0.29
CA LYS A 37 -2.22 -12.40 -0.06
C LYS A 37 -2.89 -11.08 0.29
N ILE A 38 -2.25 -10.28 1.15
CA ILE A 38 -2.69 -8.93 1.49
C ILE A 38 -1.90 -7.96 0.61
N ILE A 39 -2.60 -7.14 -0.15
CA ILE A 39 -2.04 -6.09 -1.00
C ILE A 39 -2.36 -4.75 -0.35
N LEU A 40 -1.33 -3.93 -0.18
CA LEU A 40 -1.44 -2.60 0.41
C LEU A 40 -1.58 -1.52 -0.67
N TRP A 41 -2.00 -0.34 -0.28
CA TRP A 41 -2.18 0.85 -1.09
C TRP A 41 -3.33 0.75 -2.08
N ASP A 42 -3.22 -0.05 -3.11
CA ASP A 42 -4.22 -0.24 -4.17
C ASP A 42 -4.86 1.07 -4.66
N HIS A 43 -4.01 2.03 -5.00
CA HIS A 43 -4.41 3.37 -5.45
C HIS A 43 -3.44 3.88 -6.54
N ASN A 44 -3.53 5.16 -6.90
CA ASN A 44 -2.75 5.76 -7.98
C ASN A 44 -1.26 5.90 -7.65
N ARG A 45 -0.45 6.07 -8.68
CA ARG A 45 1.02 6.03 -8.60
C ARG A 45 1.67 7.25 -7.96
N ASP A 46 0.93 8.33 -7.74
CA ASP A 46 1.45 9.59 -7.20
C ASP A 46 2.15 9.45 -5.84
N LEU A 47 1.53 8.74 -4.90
CA LEU A 47 2.03 8.59 -3.54
C LEU A 47 2.56 7.18 -3.22
N ILE A 48 2.64 6.30 -4.21
CA ILE A 48 3.00 4.89 -3.98
C ILE A 48 4.35 4.73 -3.28
N PHE A 49 5.35 5.54 -3.66
CA PHE A 49 6.68 5.44 -3.07
C PHE A 49 6.69 5.89 -1.60
N GLN A 50 6.07 7.02 -1.28
CA GLN A 50 5.97 7.51 0.10
C GLN A 50 5.19 6.53 0.99
N ARG A 51 4.13 5.95 0.45
CA ARG A 51 3.36 4.91 1.14
C ARG A 51 4.19 3.67 1.40
N ALA A 52 4.87 3.16 0.37
CA ALA A 52 5.77 2.01 0.49
C ALA A 52 6.87 2.23 1.54
N GLN A 53 7.48 3.42 1.57
CA GLN A 53 8.47 3.76 2.59
C GLN A 53 7.91 3.65 4.00
N THR A 54 6.70 4.15 4.23
CA THR A 54 6.06 4.09 5.55
C THR A 54 5.73 2.66 5.94
N TYR A 55 5.21 1.86 5.00
CA TYR A 55 4.86 0.47 5.27
C TYR A 55 6.09 -0.39 5.54
N PHE A 56 7.01 -0.44 4.61
CA PHE A 56 8.14 -1.38 4.63
C PHE A 56 9.30 -0.93 5.54
N LYS A 57 9.23 0.28 6.10
CA LYS A 57 10.09 0.70 7.19
C LYS A 57 9.87 -0.14 8.46
N ASP A 58 8.67 -0.67 8.65
CA ASP A 58 8.34 -1.57 9.74
C ASP A 58 8.51 -3.03 9.28
N PRO A 59 9.47 -3.78 9.83
CA PRO A 59 9.67 -5.19 9.47
C PRO A 59 8.46 -6.08 9.70
N ALA A 60 7.55 -5.70 10.62
CA ALA A 60 6.33 -6.45 10.90
C ALA A 60 5.37 -6.44 9.70
N VAL A 61 5.42 -5.44 8.86
CA VAL A 61 4.60 -5.37 7.63
C VAL A 61 4.92 -6.52 6.69
N GLN A 62 6.20 -6.84 6.50
CA GLN A 62 6.65 -7.93 5.62
C GLN A 62 6.15 -9.31 6.07
N LYS A 63 5.80 -9.44 7.33
CA LYS A 63 5.21 -10.68 7.85
C LYS A 63 3.78 -10.92 7.32
N TYR A 64 3.06 -9.86 6.99
CA TYR A 64 1.64 -9.92 6.64
C TYR A 64 1.33 -9.48 5.22
N ALA A 65 2.01 -8.47 4.71
CA ALA A 65 1.81 -7.98 3.36
C ALA A 65 2.51 -8.88 2.34
N TRP A 66 1.81 -9.14 1.25
CA TRP A 66 2.38 -9.82 0.09
C TRP A 66 2.99 -8.83 -0.90
N GLY A 67 2.47 -7.62 -0.96
CA GLY A 67 2.95 -6.61 -1.89
C GLY A 67 2.15 -5.32 -1.84
N ILE A 68 2.46 -4.44 -2.79
CA ILE A 68 1.78 -3.17 -2.98
C ILE A 68 1.11 -3.13 -4.35
N GLY A 69 -0.17 -2.78 -4.39
CA GLY A 69 -0.92 -2.63 -5.62
C GLY A 69 -0.95 -1.18 -6.10
N PHE A 70 -1.26 -0.97 -7.37
CA PHE A 70 -1.47 0.36 -7.90
C PHE A 70 -2.47 0.37 -9.06
N HIS A 71 -3.12 1.52 -9.23
CA HIS A 71 -3.99 1.78 -10.37
C HIS A 71 -3.20 2.41 -11.52
N TRP A 72 -3.71 2.27 -12.71
CA TRP A 72 -3.07 2.78 -13.93
C TRP A 72 -3.68 4.10 -14.44
N TYR A 73 -4.65 4.66 -13.71
CA TYR A 73 -5.28 5.93 -14.05
C TYR A 73 -4.37 7.11 -13.72
N GLU A 74 -4.13 8.00 -14.69
CA GLU A 74 -3.27 9.17 -14.52
C GLU A 74 -3.87 10.47 -15.07
N ASP A 75 -5.08 10.41 -15.61
CA ASP A 75 -5.73 11.57 -16.26
C ASP A 75 -5.88 12.78 -15.33
N TRP A 76 -6.11 12.52 -14.06
CA TRP A 76 -6.25 13.53 -13.03
C TRP A 76 -4.94 14.25 -12.68
N SER A 77 -3.80 13.70 -13.01
CA SER A 77 -2.47 14.28 -12.74
C SER A 77 -1.91 15.10 -13.92
N GLY A 78 -2.74 15.41 -14.91
CA GLY A 78 -2.30 16.11 -16.12
C GLY A 78 -1.59 15.21 -17.12
N GLY A 79 -1.82 13.91 -17.05
CA GLY A 79 -1.28 12.95 -18.00
C GLY A 79 0.15 12.50 -17.74
N THR A 80 0.73 12.84 -16.58
CA THR A 80 2.06 12.35 -16.19
C THR A 80 1.96 10.94 -15.61
N PRO A 81 2.52 9.90 -16.25
CA PRO A 81 2.29 8.50 -15.85
C PRO A 81 2.98 8.09 -14.55
N MET A 82 3.96 8.84 -14.07
CA MET A 82 4.69 8.61 -12.80
C MET A 82 5.23 7.19 -12.63
N TYR A 83 5.63 6.51 -13.70
CA TYR A 83 6.22 5.17 -13.65
C TYR A 83 7.53 5.12 -12.85
N GLU A 84 8.21 6.25 -12.75
CA GLU A 84 9.40 6.37 -11.92
C GLU A 84 9.11 6.05 -10.45
N ASN A 85 7.93 6.38 -9.95
CA ASN A 85 7.54 6.04 -8.58
C ASN A 85 7.41 4.52 -8.39
N ILE A 86 6.89 3.80 -9.38
CA ILE A 86 6.84 2.33 -9.35
C ILE A 86 8.25 1.74 -9.39
N LYS A 87 9.10 2.24 -10.28
CA LYS A 87 10.49 1.83 -10.38
C LYS A 87 11.22 1.98 -9.04
N ARG A 88 11.08 3.12 -8.39
CA ARG A 88 11.68 3.38 -7.07
C ARG A 88 11.19 2.39 -6.00
N VAL A 89 9.91 2.02 -6.02
CA VAL A 89 9.38 0.99 -5.11
C VAL A 89 10.04 -0.35 -5.38
N HIS A 90 10.08 -0.78 -6.65
CA HIS A 90 10.69 -2.06 -7.02
C HIS A 90 12.20 -2.10 -6.71
N GLU A 91 12.93 -1.01 -6.91
CA GLU A 91 14.36 -0.95 -6.60
C GLU A 91 14.64 -1.00 -5.09
N ALA A 92 13.75 -0.41 -4.28
CA ALA A 92 13.90 -0.41 -2.83
C ALA A 92 13.42 -1.71 -2.17
N TRP A 93 12.40 -2.35 -2.74
CA TRP A 93 11.77 -3.57 -2.22
C TRP A 93 11.44 -4.51 -3.40
N PRO A 94 12.43 -5.23 -3.91
CA PRO A 94 12.28 -6.05 -5.14
C PRO A 94 11.47 -7.34 -4.93
N ASP A 95 11.29 -7.79 -3.68
CA ASP A 95 10.65 -9.07 -3.33
C ASP A 95 9.16 -8.93 -2.99
#